data_1e1187aee18bfef998e34d73b3a8de94
#
_entry.id   1e1187aee18bfef998e34d73b3a8de94
#
_cell.length_a   1.000
_cell.length_b   1.000
_cell.length_c   1.000
_cell.angle_alpha   90.00
_cell.angle_beta   90.00
_cell.angle_gamma   90.00
#
_symmetry.space_group_name_H-M   'P 1'
#
loop_
_entity.id
_entity.type
_entity.pdbx_description
1 polymer ?
#
loop_
_entity_poly.entity_id
_entity_poly.type
_entity_poly.pdbx_seq_one_letter_code
_entity_poly.pdbx_strand_id
1 'polypeptide(L)'
;KIEPLTIKLTKKQRILLISGPNAGGKSVCLKTVGLLQYMLQCGLPIPLHERSRAGLFKSIFIDIGDEQSIENDLSTYSSHLLNMKNCIKFSNGKSLLLIDEFGTGTEPQLGGAIAEAVLDRFNKNKVFRVISTHYTNLKHFAAQTEGIVNGAMLYDRNQMRPLFMLSIGT
;
A
#
# COMPACT_ATOMS: atom_id res chain seq x y z
N LYS A 1 14.58 -19.78 -1.83
CA LYS A 1 14.67 -19.25 -0.46
C LYS A 1 13.41 -18.47 -0.17
N ILE A 2 12.76 -18.65 0.98
CA ILE A 2 11.61 -17.85 1.43
C ILE A 2 12.16 -16.67 2.20
N GLU A 3 11.77 -15.45 1.81
CA GLU A 3 12.11 -14.23 2.56
C GLU A 3 10.91 -13.83 3.42
N PRO A 4 11.07 -13.74 4.74
CA PRO A 4 9.98 -13.37 5.63
C PRO A 4 9.63 -11.88 5.49
N LEU A 5 8.34 -11.58 5.35
CA LEU A 5 7.82 -10.23 5.28
C LEU A 5 7.25 -9.82 6.65
N THR A 6 7.79 -8.75 7.23
CA THR A 6 7.27 -8.20 8.48
C THR A 6 6.50 -6.91 8.23
N ILE A 7 5.20 -6.92 8.50
CA ILE A 7 4.33 -5.75 8.41
C ILE A 7 3.69 -5.50 9.77
N LYS A 8 3.68 -4.23 10.18
CA LYS A 8 3.07 -3.82 11.44
C LYS A 8 2.10 -2.67 11.20
N LEU A 9 0.82 -2.95 11.41
CA LEU A 9 -0.24 -1.94 11.49
C LEU A 9 -0.84 -1.96 12.90
N THR A 10 -1.09 -0.80 13.47
CA THR A 10 -1.65 -0.66 14.82
C THR A 10 -2.76 0.39 14.84
N LYS A 11 -3.49 0.50 15.93
CA LYS A 11 -4.50 1.56 16.10
C LYS A 11 -3.90 2.98 16.04
N LYS A 12 -2.61 3.13 16.36
CA LYS A 12 -1.90 4.42 16.31
C LYS A 12 -1.24 4.66 14.95
N GLN A 13 -0.81 3.60 14.28
CA GLN A 13 -0.10 3.63 12.98
C GLN A 13 -0.86 2.73 12.02
N ARG A 14 -1.83 3.30 11.33
CA ARG A 14 -2.78 2.54 10.50
C ARG A 14 -2.41 2.50 9.04
N ILE A 15 -1.53 3.39 8.59
CA ILE A 15 -1.11 3.51 7.20
C ILE A 15 0.37 3.20 7.11
N LEU A 16 0.71 2.21 6.29
CA LEU A 16 2.07 1.92 5.88
C LEU A 16 2.24 2.39 4.43
N LEU A 17 3.09 3.40 4.24
CA LEU A 17 3.45 3.92 2.93
C LEU A 17 4.77 3.29 2.49
N ILE A 18 4.73 2.45 1.45
CA ILE A 18 5.89 1.70 0.95
C ILE A 18 6.48 2.43 -0.27
N SER A 19 7.75 2.74 -0.19
CA SER A 19 8.53 3.31 -1.28
C SER A 19 9.63 2.36 -1.76
N GLY A 20 10.33 2.76 -2.81
CA GLY A 20 11.43 2.00 -3.39
C GLY A 20 11.29 1.81 -4.90
N PRO A 21 12.29 1.22 -5.57
CA PRO A 21 12.23 0.97 -7.00
C PRO A 21 11.11 -0.04 -7.33
N ASN A 22 10.61 -0.04 -8.58
CA ASN A 22 9.58 -0.98 -9.03
C ASN A 22 10.06 -2.44 -8.89
N ALA A 23 11.29 -2.69 -9.27
CA ALA A 23 11.92 -3.99 -9.10
C ALA A 23 12.16 -4.41 -7.63
N GLY A 24 11.88 -3.53 -6.63
CA GLY A 24 12.10 -3.82 -5.21
C GLY A 24 11.09 -4.78 -4.58
N GLY A 25 10.01 -5.12 -5.29
CA GLY A 25 9.00 -6.08 -4.81
C GLY A 25 7.83 -5.44 -4.04
N LYS A 26 7.53 -4.15 -4.25
CA LYS A 26 6.40 -3.45 -3.61
C LYS A 26 5.06 -4.13 -3.90
N SER A 27 4.75 -4.38 -5.17
CA SER A 27 3.51 -5.06 -5.59
C SER A 27 3.43 -6.48 -5.06
N VAL A 28 4.57 -7.21 -5.00
CA VAL A 28 4.64 -8.55 -4.39
C VAL A 28 4.30 -8.48 -2.90
N CYS A 29 4.83 -7.48 -2.19
CA CYS A 29 4.51 -7.23 -0.79
C CYS A 29 3.00 -7.03 -0.58
N LEU A 30 2.38 -6.13 -1.36
CA LEU A 30 0.95 -5.85 -1.30
C LEU A 30 0.09 -7.08 -1.62
N LYS A 31 0.43 -7.81 -2.71
CA LYS A 31 -0.24 -9.05 -3.10
C LYS A 31 -0.14 -10.12 -2.01
N THR A 32 1.03 -10.24 -1.37
CA THR A 32 1.23 -11.19 -0.25
C THR A 32 0.34 -10.84 0.93
N VAL A 33 0.29 -9.56 1.33
CA VAL A 33 -0.59 -9.12 2.43
C VAL A 33 -2.06 -9.40 2.11
N GLY A 34 -2.50 -9.05 0.90
CA GLY A 34 -3.88 -9.25 0.47
C GLY A 34 -4.27 -10.72 0.44
N LEU A 35 -3.43 -11.56 -0.16
CA LEU A 35 -3.68 -13.01 -0.26
C LEU A 35 -3.75 -13.66 1.12
N LEU A 36 -2.75 -13.43 1.97
CA LEU A 36 -2.72 -14.04 3.31
C LEU A 36 -3.87 -13.54 4.19
N GLN A 37 -4.21 -12.25 4.10
CA GLN A 37 -5.36 -11.72 4.83
C GLN A 37 -6.68 -12.32 4.35
N TYR A 38 -6.85 -12.50 3.04
CA TYR A 38 -8.03 -13.12 2.47
C TYR A 38 -8.13 -14.59 2.86
N MET A 39 -7.03 -15.36 2.74
CA MET A 39 -6.97 -16.75 3.18
C MET A 39 -7.35 -16.90 4.66
N LEU A 40 -6.79 -16.04 5.53
CA LEU A 40 -7.12 -16.05 6.96
C LEU A 40 -8.62 -15.85 7.19
N GLN A 41 -9.25 -14.92 6.49
CA GLN A 41 -10.69 -14.63 6.63
C GLN A 41 -11.61 -15.72 6.05
N CYS A 42 -11.06 -16.54 5.14
CA CYS A 42 -11.71 -17.76 4.66
C CYS A 42 -11.48 -18.97 5.59
N GLY A 43 -10.77 -18.80 6.71
CA GLY A 43 -10.46 -19.89 7.62
C GLY A 43 -9.35 -20.84 7.14
N LEU A 44 -8.58 -20.41 6.13
CA LEU A 44 -7.48 -21.20 5.61
C LEU A 44 -6.20 -20.99 6.46
N PRO A 45 -5.35 -22.01 6.62
CA PRO A 45 -4.07 -21.86 7.29
C PRO A 45 -3.15 -20.94 6.48
N ILE A 46 -2.44 -20.06 7.18
CA ILE A 46 -1.48 -19.13 6.56
C ILE A 46 -0.10 -19.27 7.23
N PRO A 47 1.00 -19.11 6.45
CA PRO A 47 2.35 -19.22 6.99
C PRO A 47 2.71 -17.94 7.76
N LEU A 48 2.51 -17.95 9.06
CA LEU A 48 2.88 -16.85 9.96
C LEU A 48 3.91 -17.31 10.98
N HIS A 49 4.75 -16.36 11.41
CA HIS A 49 5.59 -16.58 12.58
C HIS A 49 4.71 -16.71 13.84
N GLU A 50 5.08 -17.55 14.79
CA GLU A 50 4.31 -17.82 16.04
C GLU A 50 3.93 -16.56 16.83
N ARG A 51 4.75 -15.52 16.77
CA ARG A 51 4.50 -14.22 17.44
C ARG A 51 3.66 -13.25 16.61
N SER A 52 3.23 -13.66 15.42
CA SER A 52 2.39 -12.81 14.58
C SER A 52 1.01 -12.64 15.19
N ARG A 53 0.44 -11.45 14.97
CA ARG A 53 -0.94 -11.13 15.34
C ARG A 53 -1.66 -10.64 14.11
N ALA A 54 -2.75 -11.27 13.74
CA ALA A 54 -3.59 -10.88 12.62
C ALA A 54 -4.96 -10.44 13.12
N GLY A 55 -5.47 -9.35 12.55
CA GLY A 55 -6.84 -8.88 12.77
C GLY A 55 -7.78 -9.37 11.69
N LEU A 56 -9.08 -9.29 11.95
CA LEU A 56 -10.11 -9.53 10.95
C LEU A 56 -10.72 -8.19 10.53
N PHE A 57 -10.94 -8.03 9.24
CA PHE A 57 -11.53 -6.84 8.64
C PHE A 57 -12.95 -7.14 8.13
N LYS A 58 -13.84 -6.16 8.23
CA LYS A 58 -15.19 -6.28 7.64
C LYS A 58 -15.19 -6.16 6.13
N SER A 59 -14.21 -5.42 5.59
CA SER A 59 -14.06 -5.18 4.15
C SER A 59 -12.60 -5.10 3.78
N ILE A 60 -12.24 -5.66 2.65
CA ILE A 60 -10.92 -5.54 2.04
C ILE A 60 -11.13 -4.91 0.66
N PHE A 61 -10.44 -3.79 0.41
CA PHE A 61 -10.41 -3.11 -0.88
C PHE A 61 -9.02 -3.29 -1.47
N ILE A 62 -8.95 -3.71 -2.72
CA ILE A 62 -7.69 -3.99 -3.40
C ILE A 62 -7.69 -3.23 -4.72
N ASP A 63 -6.67 -2.38 -4.89
CA ASP A 63 -6.36 -1.67 -6.13
C ASP A 63 -4.90 -1.97 -6.46
N ILE A 64 -4.65 -3.16 -7.00
CA ILE A 64 -3.34 -3.70 -7.33
C ILE A 64 -3.43 -4.29 -8.73
N GLY A 65 -2.75 -3.69 -9.67
CA GLY A 65 -2.68 -4.21 -11.03
C GLY A 65 -2.04 -3.20 -11.96
N ASP A 66 -1.25 -3.71 -12.89
CA ASP A 66 -0.80 -2.95 -14.05
C ASP A 66 -1.92 -3.02 -15.10
N GLU A 67 -2.83 -2.08 -15.12
CA GLU A 67 -3.64 -1.83 -16.31
C GLU A 67 -2.77 -1.14 -17.38
N GLN A 68 -1.64 -1.76 -17.74
CA GLN A 68 -0.82 -1.35 -18.87
C GLN A 68 -1.48 -1.82 -20.17
N SER A 69 -2.65 -1.32 -20.47
CA SER A 69 -3.10 -1.26 -21.84
C SER A 69 -2.63 0.08 -22.42
N ILE A 70 -1.66 0.01 -23.30
CA ILE A 70 -1.04 1.15 -24.03
C ILE A 70 -2.08 2.07 -24.73
N GLU A 71 -3.33 1.68 -24.78
CA GLU A 71 -4.38 2.40 -25.51
C GLU A 71 -5.20 3.40 -24.67
N ASN A 72 -5.06 3.46 -23.34
CA ASN A 72 -5.97 4.27 -22.51
C ASN A 72 -5.36 4.81 -21.21
N ASP A 73 -4.26 5.55 -21.22
CA ASP A 73 -3.70 6.19 -20.01
C ASP A 73 -4.72 7.07 -19.26
N LEU A 74 -5.58 7.77 -19.99
CA LEU A 74 -6.62 8.63 -19.40
C LEU A 74 -7.76 7.81 -18.75
N SER A 75 -8.07 6.63 -19.28
CA SER A 75 -9.06 5.72 -18.69
C SER A 75 -8.54 5.07 -17.41
N THR A 76 -7.26 4.73 -17.37
CA THR A 76 -6.58 4.13 -16.21
C THR A 76 -6.58 5.09 -15.02
N TYR A 77 -6.18 6.36 -15.23
CA TYR A 77 -6.20 7.36 -14.17
C TYR A 77 -7.62 7.64 -13.64
N SER A 78 -8.59 7.74 -14.54
CA SER A 78 -9.99 7.96 -14.16
C SER A 78 -10.54 6.78 -13.36
N SER A 79 -10.17 5.55 -13.71
CA SER A 79 -10.55 4.34 -12.98
C SER A 79 -9.94 4.33 -11.58
N HIS A 80 -8.65 4.66 -11.44
CA HIS A 80 -7.99 4.80 -10.13
C HIS A 80 -8.65 5.87 -9.26
N LEU A 81 -8.99 7.04 -9.83
CA LEU A 81 -9.72 8.09 -9.09
C LEU A 81 -11.10 7.62 -8.63
N LEU A 82 -11.82 6.89 -9.47
CA LEU A 82 -13.12 6.33 -9.12
C LEU A 82 -12.99 5.28 -8.01
N ASN A 83 -11.99 4.41 -8.09
CA ASN A 83 -11.68 3.43 -7.05
C ASN A 83 -11.33 4.14 -5.72
N MET A 84 -10.50 5.18 -5.75
CA MET A 84 -10.18 5.97 -4.56
C MET A 84 -11.42 6.64 -3.96
N LYS A 85 -12.30 7.22 -4.81
CA LYS A 85 -13.57 7.79 -4.36
C LYS A 85 -14.45 6.75 -3.67
N ASN A 86 -14.56 5.55 -4.23
CA ASN A 86 -15.31 4.45 -3.65
C ASN A 86 -14.67 3.98 -2.33
N CYS A 87 -13.34 3.86 -2.29
CA CYS A 87 -12.61 3.55 -1.07
C CYS A 87 -12.86 4.59 0.03
N ILE A 88 -12.85 5.89 -0.29
CA ILE A 88 -13.15 6.95 0.68
C ILE A 88 -14.61 6.83 1.20
N LYS A 89 -15.55 6.55 0.31
CA LYS A 89 -16.98 6.50 0.63
C LYS A 89 -17.36 5.29 1.48
N PHE A 90 -16.79 4.13 1.20
CA PHE A 90 -17.25 2.85 1.76
C PHE A 90 -16.31 2.28 2.83
N SER A 91 -15.06 2.77 2.95
CA SER A 91 -14.14 2.28 3.96
C SER A 91 -14.34 2.96 5.33
N ASN A 92 -14.01 2.23 6.37
CA ASN A 92 -14.07 2.70 7.74
C ASN A 92 -12.97 2.05 8.59
N GLY A 93 -12.93 2.33 9.89
CA GLY A 93 -11.90 1.80 10.80
C GLY A 93 -11.83 0.27 10.94
N LYS A 94 -12.73 -0.47 10.29
CA LYS A 94 -12.75 -1.94 10.21
C LYS A 94 -12.43 -2.45 8.80
N SER A 95 -11.92 -1.59 7.93
CA SER A 95 -11.53 -1.92 6.55
C SER A 95 -10.01 -1.98 6.40
N LEU A 96 -9.54 -2.85 5.49
CA LEU A 96 -8.17 -2.88 4.99
C LEU A 96 -8.17 -2.43 3.54
N LEU A 97 -7.28 -1.49 3.19
CA LEU A 97 -7.06 -1.06 1.81
C LEU A 97 -5.63 -1.39 1.39
N LEU A 98 -5.49 -1.97 0.21
CA LEU A 98 -4.22 -2.26 -0.44
C LEU A 98 -4.20 -1.54 -1.78
N ILE A 99 -3.31 -0.55 -1.93
CA ILE A 99 -3.26 0.29 -3.12
C ILE A 99 -1.82 0.30 -3.65
N ASP A 100 -1.65 -0.14 -4.88
CA ASP A 100 -0.37 -0.07 -5.57
C ASP A 100 -0.27 1.19 -6.42
N GLU A 101 0.94 1.71 -6.59
CA GLU A 101 1.27 2.87 -7.42
C GLU A 101 0.38 4.11 -7.17
N PHE A 102 0.11 4.40 -5.90
CA PHE A 102 -0.82 5.44 -5.49
C PHE A 102 -0.48 6.82 -6.08
N GLY A 103 -1.43 7.36 -6.84
CA GLY A 103 -1.36 8.69 -7.46
C GLY A 103 -0.80 8.70 -8.89
N THR A 104 -0.36 7.57 -9.45
CA THR A 104 0.17 7.49 -10.83
C THR A 104 -0.93 7.68 -11.90
N GLY A 105 -0.52 7.88 -13.14
CA GLY A 105 -1.41 7.99 -14.31
C GLY A 105 -1.80 9.41 -14.70
N THR A 106 -1.18 10.44 -14.09
CA THR A 106 -1.35 11.85 -14.48
C THR A 106 -0.04 12.62 -14.35
N GLU A 107 -0.05 13.91 -14.67
CA GLU A 107 1.10 14.79 -14.45
C GLU A 107 1.60 14.69 -13.01
N PRO A 108 2.93 14.50 -12.79
CA PRO A 108 3.48 14.18 -11.47
C PRO A 108 3.15 15.18 -10.37
N GLN A 109 3.11 16.47 -10.67
CA GLN A 109 2.81 17.50 -9.66
C GLN A 109 1.34 17.43 -9.22
N LEU A 110 0.43 17.34 -10.18
CA LEU A 110 -1.01 17.24 -9.92
C LEU A 110 -1.34 15.90 -9.22
N GLY A 111 -0.80 14.80 -9.74
CA GLY A 111 -0.99 13.47 -9.16
C GLY A 111 -0.49 13.39 -7.72
N GLY A 112 0.70 13.94 -7.45
CA GLY A 112 1.26 14.02 -6.11
C GLY A 112 0.42 14.84 -5.13
N ALA A 113 -0.12 15.99 -5.56
CA ALA A 113 -0.97 16.84 -4.72
C ALA A 113 -2.32 16.17 -4.41
N ILE A 114 -2.95 15.55 -5.42
CA ILE A 114 -4.21 14.80 -5.22
C ILE A 114 -3.98 13.61 -4.28
N ALA A 115 -2.91 12.86 -4.50
CA ALA A 115 -2.58 11.72 -3.67
C ALA A 115 -2.34 12.13 -2.20
N GLU A 116 -1.69 13.25 -1.94
CA GLU A 116 -1.48 13.78 -0.59
C GLU A 116 -2.81 14.14 0.08
N ALA A 117 -3.70 14.86 -0.62
CA ALA A 117 -5.03 15.20 -0.10
C ALA A 117 -5.88 13.96 0.19
N VAL A 118 -5.82 12.94 -0.67
CA VAL A 118 -6.50 11.66 -0.47
C VAL A 118 -5.90 10.89 0.70
N LEU A 119 -4.57 10.88 0.84
CA LEU A 119 -3.87 10.22 1.95
C LEU A 119 -4.24 10.85 3.29
N ASP A 120 -4.31 12.18 3.37
CA ASP A 120 -4.80 12.91 4.56
C ASP A 120 -6.25 12.51 4.91
N ARG A 121 -7.12 12.50 3.91
CA ARG A 121 -8.52 12.09 4.11
C ARG A 121 -8.62 10.66 4.61
N PHE A 122 -7.80 9.81 4.06
CA PHE A 122 -7.69 8.43 4.49
C PHE A 122 -7.21 8.31 5.95
N ASN A 123 -6.24 9.09 6.37
CA ASN A 123 -5.72 9.07 7.74
C ASN A 123 -6.81 9.50 8.74
N LYS A 124 -7.55 10.58 8.42
CA LYS A 124 -8.68 11.06 9.22
C LYS A 124 -9.78 10.01 9.42
N ASN A 125 -10.04 9.19 8.41
CA ASN A 125 -11.05 8.12 8.47
C ASN A 125 -10.57 6.87 9.24
N LYS A 126 -9.33 6.86 9.76
CA LYS A 126 -8.77 5.79 10.60
C LYS A 126 -8.83 4.39 9.98
N VAL A 127 -8.74 4.28 8.66
CA VAL A 127 -8.75 3.00 7.93
C VAL A 127 -7.35 2.39 7.91
N PHE A 128 -7.24 1.07 8.00
CA PHE A 128 -5.96 0.37 7.85
C PHE A 128 -5.55 0.26 6.40
N ARG A 129 -4.27 0.55 6.10
CA ARG A 129 -3.78 0.58 4.70
C ARG A 129 -2.34 0.16 4.56
N VAL A 130 -2.08 -0.50 3.42
CA VAL A 130 -0.73 -0.62 2.87
C VAL A 130 -0.76 -0.02 1.47
N ILE A 131 0.06 0.97 1.24
CA ILE A 131 0.06 1.78 0.00
C ILE A 131 1.48 1.79 -0.55
N SER A 132 1.66 1.52 -1.83
CA SER A 132 2.92 1.79 -2.51
C SER A 132 2.87 3.11 -3.27
N THR A 133 3.99 3.79 -3.37
CA THR A 133 4.11 5.04 -4.12
C THR A 133 5.53 5.31 -4.61
N HIS A 134 5.62 6.10 -5.68
CA HIS A 134 6.86 6.69 -6.18
C HIS A 134 7.01 8.16 -5.80
N TYR A 135 5.97 8.80 -5.32
CA TYR A 135 5.96 10.22 -5.04
C TYR A 135 6.74 10.58 -3.77
N THR A 136 7.75 11.43 -3.94
CA THR A 136 8.61 11.91 -2.83
C THR A 136 7.84 12.80 -1.85
N ASN A 137 6.90 13.63 -2.33
CA ASN A 137 6.07 14.47 -1.46
C ASN A 137 5.27 13.64 -0.47
N LEU A 138 4.72 12.47 -0.88
CA LEU A 138 4.01 11.59 0.04
C LEU A 138 4.89 11.03 1.15
N LYS A 139 6.18 10.79 0.89
CA LYS A 139 7.12 10.37 1.93
C LYS A 139 7.34 11.49 2.95
N HIS A 140 7.50 12.74 2.49
CA HIS A 140 7.64 13.89 3.37
C HIS A 140 6.37 14.13 4.18
N PHE A 141 5.21 14.05 3.55
CA PHE A 141 3.91 14.14 4.21
C PHE A 141 3.75 13.06 5.29
N ALA A 142 4.08 11.82 4.97
CA ALA A 142 4.01 10.69 5.90
C ALA A 142 4.96 10.86 7.11
N ALA A 143 6.16 11.40 6.89
CA ALA A 143 7.14 11.65 7.96
C ALA A 143 6.66 12.71 8.97
N GLN A 144 5.78 13.63 8.54
CA GLN A 144 5.25 14.73 9.36
C GLN A 144 3.85 14.45 9.91
N THR A 145 3.22 13.35 9.49
CA THR A 145 1.81 13.07 9.81
C THR A 145 1.69 11.88 10.74
N GLU A 146 1.13 12.10 11.94
CA GLU A 146 0.84 11.02 12.88
C GLU A 146 -0.13 10.01 12.27
N GLY A 147 0.10 8.73 12.52
CA GLY A 147 -0.75 7.66 12.00
C GLY A 147 -0.24 7.01 10.70
N ILE A 148 0.73 7.63 10.03
CA ILE A 148 1.35 7.13 8.80
C ILE A 148 2.81 6.75 9.09
N VAL A 149 3.24 5.61 8.56
CA VAL A 149 4.61 5.13 8.70
C VAL A 149 5.21 4.94 7.32
N ASN A 150 6.41 5.48 7.11
CA ASN A 150 7.19 5.20 5.92
C ASN A 150 7.89 3.84 6.04
N GLY A 151 7.91 3.12 4.93
CA GLY A 151 8.72 1.93 4.74
C GLY A 151 9.35 1.94 3.35
N ALA A 152 10.49 1.27 3.22
CA ALA A 152 11.17 1.11 1.94
C ALA A 152 11.46 -0.35 1.66
N MET A 153 11.14 -0.80 0.44
CA MET A 153 11.61 -2.10 -0.05
C MET A 153 13.09 -2.01 -0.40
N LEU A 154 13.86 -2.90 0.23
CA LEU A 154 15.31 -2.93 0.02
C LEU A 154 15.64 -3.59 -1.33
N TYR A 155 16.64 -3.02 -1.99
CA TYR A 155 17.13 -3.47 -3.29
C TYR A 155 18.66 -3.51 -3.29
N ASP A 156 19.23 -4.65 -3.67
CA ASP A 156 20.67 -4.79 -3.84
C ASP A 156 21.08 -4.21 -5.19
N ARG A 157 21.71 -3.03 -5.14
CA ARG A 157 22.17 -2.33 -6.35
C ARG A 157 23.37 -3.01 -7.02
N ASN A 158 24.19 -3.73 -6.24
CA ASN A 158 25.36 -4.41 -6.78
C ASN A 158 24.98 -5.67 -7.56
N GLN A 159 24.00 -6.41 -7.03
CA GLN A 159 23.51 -7.64 -7.66
C GLN A 159 22.25 -7.40 -8.51
N MET A 160 21.80 -6.14 -8.62
CA MET A 160 20.62 -5.74 -9.41
C MET A 160 19.39 -6.61 -9.12
N ARG A 161 19.15 -6.93 -7.84
CA ARG A 161 18.03 -7.80 -7.42
C ARG A 161 17.27 -7.29 -6.20
N PRO A 162 15.96 -7.57 -6.11
CA PRO A 162 15.19 -7.28 -4.90
C PRO A 162 15.64 -8.15 -3.74
N LEU A 163 15.65 -7.57 -2.55
CA LEU A 163 15.86 -8.32 -1.31
C LEU A 163 14.55 -8.80 -0.69
N PHE A 164 13.41 -8.32 -1.18
CA PHE A 164 12.07 -8.56 -0.63
C PHE A 164 11.93 -8.26 0.86
N MET A 165 12.80 -7.42 1.38
CA MET A 165 12.82 -6.99 2.78
C MET A 165 12.26 -5.57 2.88
N LEU A 166 11.39 -5.36 3.87
CA LEU A 166 10.82 -4.05 4.18
C LEU A 166 11.58 -3.44 5.37
N SER A 167 12.15 -2.26 5.17
CA SER A 167 12.72 -1.42 6.23
C SER A 167 11.69 -0.36 6.63
N ILE A 168 11.47 -0.17 7.93
CA ILE A 168 10.51 0.80 8.47
C ILE A 168 11.26 2.02 9.00
N GLY A 169 10.68 3.22 8.77
CA GLY A 169 11.22 4.49 9.32
C GLY A 169 12.32 5.12 8.48
N THR A 170 12.35 4.84 7.19
CA THR A 170 13.30 5.44 6.22
C THR A 170 12.69 6.62 5.50
#